data_1d5e387cfcec040d3297432e4ca10208
#
_entry.id   1d5e387cfcec040d3297432e4ca10208
#
_cell.length_a   1.000
_cell.length_b   1.000
_cell.length_c   1.000
_cell.angle_alpha   90.00
_cell.angle_beta   90.00
_cell.angle_gamma   90.00
#
_symmetry.space_group_name_H-M   'P 1'
#
loop_
_entity.id
_entity.type
_entity.pdbx_description
1 polymer ?
#
loop_
_entity_poly.entity_id
_entity_poly.type
_entity_poly.pdbx_seq_one_letter_code
_entity_poly.pdbx_strand_id
1 'polypeptide(L)'
;DVAFLLIDYKGGGMANLFKNLPHLLGTITNLDGAQSMRALASINAEIHRRERLFREFEVNHINQYQKKFKNGEATEPLPHLFLISDEFAELKVNQPDFIKELVSIARVGRSLGVHLILATQKPSGVVDDQIWSNSRFKLALKVADRTDSMEMLKTPDAAEITQTGRAYLQVGNNEVYELFQSAWSGADYQPDKDEMGIEDHTIYLINDLGQYEVLNQDLSGLDLAEDIKEVPTELEAIVSQIQLLTESQQIPPVPQPWLPPLKERMTLQELEPIQPKEAWEQKKPVSVLLGMADIPQAQKQEPVSVNLSKDGHILLYGSPGTGKTTFLQSAAMDLARKFSPKDVTLYLMDFGTNGLAPLGQLPQVADTLLLDQTEKIAKFVRIMERELNRRKKLLSDYGVGTLELYRQASGQEEPAIALSSCWTAMSP
;
A
#
# COMPACT_ATOMS: atom_id res chain seq x y z
N ASP A 1 -19.48 7.44 3.75
CA ASP A 1 -19.78 7.89 2.37
C ASP A 1 -18.60 8.61 1.70
N VAL A 2 -17.53 8.98 2.45
CA VAL A 2 -16.32 9.62 1.93
C VAL A 2 -15.06 8.95 2.46
N ALA A 3 -13.98 9.04 1.69
CA ALA A 3 -12.65 8.56 2.05
C ALA A 3 -11.58 9.52 1.52
N PHE A 4 -10.46 9.61 2.22
CA PHE A 4 -9.37 10.52 1.90
C PHE A 4 -8.06 9.76 1.68
N LEU A 5 -7.32 10.16 0.64
CA LEU A 5 -5.92 9.82 0.44
C LEU A 5 -5.13 11.12 0.43
N LEU A 6 -4.19 11.25 1.35
CA LEU A 6 -3.34 12.43 1.46
C LEU A 6 -1.98 12.17 0.80
N ILE A 7 -1.56 13.07 -0.06
CA ILE A 7 -0.26 13.06 -0.73
C ILE A 7 0.51 14.29 -0.23
N ASP A 8 1.38 14.07 0.75
CA ASP A 8 2.16 15.12 1.42
C ASP A 8 3.65 14.93 1.09
N TYR A 9 4.14 15.73 0.16
CA TYR A 9 5.52 15.63 -0.33
C TYR A 9 6.53 16.39 0.54
N LYS A 10 6.07 17.26 1.45
CA LYS A 10 6.93 18.12 2.31
C LYS A 10 7.29 17.51 3.66
N GLY A 11 7.00 16.26 3.92
CA GLY A 11 7.47 15.58 5.13
C GLY A 11 6.40 15.19 6.15
N GLY A 12 5.14 15.16 5.76
CA GLY A 12 4.09 14.52 6.56
C GLY A 12 3.43 15.41 7.62
N GLY A 13 3.70 16.71 7.65
CA GLY A 13 3.13 17.63 8.64
C GLY A 13 1.59 17.68 8.58
N MET A 14 1.04 17.84 7.39
CA MET A 14 -0.40 17.81 7.17
C MET A 14 -0.99 16.41 7.45
N ALA A 15 -0.32 15.37 6.96
CA ALA A 15 -0.80 14.00 7.08
C ALA A 15 -0.91 13.53 8.55
N ASN A 16 -0.01 13.99 9.41
CA ASN A 16 0.01 13.62 10.83
C ASN A 16 -1.23 14.11 11.60
N LEU A 17 -1.79 15.25 11.23
CA LEU A 17 -2.99 15.81 11.87
C LEU A 17 -4.23 14.92 11.65
N PHE A 18 -4.26 14.16 10.55
CA PHE A 18 -5.41 13.35 10.17
C PHE A 18 -5.21 11.85 10.36
N LYS A 19 -4.06 11.40 10.92
CA LYS A 19 -3.72 9.96 11.02
C LYS A 19 -4.77 9.11 11.75
N ASN A 20 -5.50 9.72 12.67
CA ASN A 20 -6.55 9.04 13.46
C ASN A 20 -7.96 9.21 12.86
N LEU A 21 -8.08 9.86 11.70
CA LEU A 21 -9.37 10.04 11.04
C LEU A 21 -9.84 8.72 10.43
N PRO A 22 -10.98 8.14 10.80
CA PRO A 22 -11.46 6.85 10.28
C PRO A 22 -11.72 6.84 8.77
N HIS A 23 -11.87 8.01 8.18
CA HIS A 23 -12.06 8.21 6.74
C HIS A 23 -10.74 8.19 5.95
N LEU A 24 -9.60 8.19 6.63
CA LEU A 24 -8.30 8.22 6.00
C LEU A 24 -7.91 6.82 5.51
N LEU A 25 -7.77 6.65 4.20
CA LEU A 25 -7.29 5.42 3.57
C LEU A 25 -5.80 5.23 3.74
N GLY A 26 -5.06 6.32 3.74
CA GLY A 26 -3.61 6.30 3.88
C GLY A 26 -2.99 7.64 3.52
N THR A 27 -1.68 7.72 3.74
CA THR A 27 -0.86 8.88 3.43
C THR A 27 0.31 8.46 2.57
N ILE A 28 0.64 9.27 1.59
CA ILE A 28 1.78 9.10 0.71
C ILE A 28 2.75 10.23 1.03
N THR A 29 3.83 9.90 1.72
CA THR A 29 4.85 10.88 2.13
C THR A 29 6.20 10.45 1.58
N ASN A 30 6.99 11.40 1.12
CA ASN A 30 8.41 11.22 0.77
C ASN A 30 8.69 9.99 -0.12
N LEU A 31 8.00 9.90 -1.25
CA LEU A 31 8.01 8.75 -2.14
C LEU A 31 9.36 8.58 -2.85
N ASP A 32 10.00 7.44 -2.65
CA ASP A 32 10.92 6.94 -3.67
C ASP A 32 10.13 6.53 -4.95
N GLY A 33 10.81 6.43 -6.10
CA GLY A 33 10.14 6.14 -7.37
C GLY A 33 9.35 4.83 -7.35
N ALA A 34 9.79 3.82 -6.60
CA ALA A 34 9.12 2.52 -6.51
C ALA A 34 7.82 2.60 -5.71
N GLN A 35 7.81 3.33 -4.61
CA GLN A 35 6.61 3.53 -3.78
C GLN A 35 5.57 4.39 -4.51
N SER A 36 6.01 5.41 -5.26
CA SER A 36 5.12 6.21 -6.11
C SER A 36 4.41 5.37 -7.15
N MET A 37 5.15 4.54 -7.88
CA MET A 37 4.59 3.68 -8.91
C MET A 37 3.63 2.63 -8.32
N ARG A 38 3.93 2.11 -7.13
CA ARG A 38 3.05 1.20 -6.41
C ARG A 38 1.74 1.88 -6.00
N ALA A 39 1.81 3.08 -5.45
CA ALA A 39 0.62 3.87 -5.08
C ALA A 39 -0.24 4.17 -6.31
N LEU A 40 0.37 4.59 -7.42
CA LEU A 40 -0.33 4.84 -8.68
C LEU A 40 -1.02 3.58 -9.23
N ALA A 41 -0.32 2.44 -9.23
CA ALA A 41 -0.90 1.17 -9.64
C ALA A 41 -2.11 0.78 -8.78
N SER A 42 -2.06 1.05 -7.48
CA SER A 42 -3.18 0.80 -6.55
C SER A 42 -4.36 1.74 -6.80
N ILE A 43 -4.11 3.01 -7.09
CA ILE A 43 -5.18 3.98 -7.46
C ILE A 43 -5.84 3.56 -8.78
N ASN A 44 -5.06 3.17 -9.79
CA ASN A 44 -5.59 2.66 -11.05
C ASN A 44 -6.42 1.37 -10.85
N ALA A 45 -5.95 0.46 -10.00
CA ALA A 45 -6.68 -0.75 -9.65
C ALA A 45 -8.03 -0.43 -8.99
N GLU A 46 -8.09 0.60 -8.13
CA GLU A 46 -9.33 1.06 -7.51
C GLU A 46 -10.30 1.64 -8.56
N ILE A 47 -9.82 2.41 -9.54
CA ILE A 47 -10.63 2.89 -10.66
C ILE A 47 -11.24 1.69 -11.42
N HIS A 48 -10.43 0.71 -11.79
CA HIS A 48 -10.91 -0.48 -12.49
C HIS A 48 -11.88 -1.32 -11.64
N ARG A 49 -11.68 -1.37 -10.32
CA ARG A 49 -12.64 -2.02 -9.40
C ARG A 49 -13.98 -1.31 -9.44
N ARG A 50 -14.00 0.02 -9.40
CA ARG A 50 -15.22 0.83 -9.49
C ARG A 50 -15.93 0.64 -10.83
N GLU A 51 -15.20 0.67 -11.94
CA GLU A 51 -15.75 0.41 -13.27
C GLU A 51 -16.38 -0.99 -13.39
N ARG A 52 -15.75 -2.00 -12.77
CA ARG A 52 -16.30 -3.36 -12.74
C ARG A 52 -17.60 -3.42 -11.94
N LEU A 53 -17.63 -2.84 -10.74
CA LEU A 53 -18.84 -2.76 -9.92
C LEU A 53 -19.96 -2.01 -10.63
N PHE A 54 -19.64 -0.92 -11.32
CA PHE A 54 -20.67 -0.18 -12.09
C PHE A 54 -21.27 -1.01 -13.21
N ARG A 55 -20.45 -1.81 -13.90
CA ARG A 55 -20.95 -2.75 -14.92
C ARG A 55 -21.80 -3.86 -14.32
N GLU A 56 -21.36 -4.43 -13.19
CA GLU A 56 -22.08 -5.50 -12.51
C GLU A 56 -23.46 -5.06 -12.01
N PHE A 57 -23.53 -3.84 -11.47
CA PHE A 57 -24.79 -3.28 -10.93
C PHE A 57 -25.53 -2.39 -11.94
N GLU A 58 -25.12 -2.35 -13.20
CA GLU A 58 -25.76 -1.57 -14.29
C GLU A 58 -25.98 -0.10 -13.91
N VAL A 59 -24.97 0.54 -13.32
CA VAL A 59 -25.00 1.95 -12.93
C VAL A 59 -23.90 2.72 -13.68
N ASN A 60 -24.07 4.03 -13.83
CA ASN A 60 -23.10 4.90 -14.49
C ASN A 60 -22.59 6.05 -13.62
N HIS A 61 -23.05 6.12 -12.38
CA HIS A 61 -22.65 7.17 -11.43
C HIS A 61 -22.63 6.64 -10.00
N ILE A 62 -21.64 7.11 -9.20
CA ILE A 62 -21.42 6.69 -7.81
C ILE A 62 -22.70 6.81 -6.95
N ASN A 63 -23.48 7.89 -7.11
CA ASN A 63 -24.71 8.10 -6.32
C ASN A 63 -25.76 7.01 -6.58
N GLN A 64 -25.83 6.47 -7.81
CA GLN A 64 -26.73 5.36 -8.13
C GLN A 64 -26.27 4.07 -7.45
N TYR A 65 -24.95 3.82 -7.45
CA TYR A 65 -24.38 2.68 -6.75
C TYR A 65 -24.60 2.77 -5.23
N GLN A 66 -24.36 3.95 -4.63
CA GLN A 66 -24.59 4.17 -3.19
C GLN A 66 -26.08 3.99 -2.81
N LYS A 67 -27.01 4.36 -3.70
CA LYS A 67 -28.44 4.08 -3.49
C LYS A 67 -28.71 2.58 -3.47
N LYS A 68 -28.13 1.81 -4.40
CA LYS A 68 -28.25 0.33 -4.42
C LYS A 68 -27.63 -0.29 -3.15
N PHE A 69 -26.49 0.19 -2.72
CA PHE A 69 -25.88 -0.24 -1.46
C PHE A 69 -26.77 0.03 -0.25
N LYS A 70 -27.34 1.24 -0.13
CA LYS A 70 -28.28 1.59 0.96
C LYS A 70 -29.55 0.74 0.94
N ASN A 71 -29.98 0.30 -0.24
CA ASN A 71 -31.12 -0.60 -0.39
C ASN A 71 -30.78 -2.08 -0.14
N GLY A 72 -29.52 -2.44 0.11
CA GLY A 72 -29.08 -3.82 0.31
C GLY A 72 -28.90 -4.62 -0.98
N GLU A 73 -28.98 -3.99 -2.15
CA GLU A 73 -28.76 -4.64 -3.45
C GLU A 73 -27.27 -4.87 -3.73
N ALA A 74 -26.39 -4.02 -3.21
CA ALA A 74 -24.94 -4.15 -3.28
C ALA A 74 -24.36 -4.41 -1.88
N THR A 75 -23.32 -5.24 -1.80
CA THR A 75 -22.71 -5.67 -0.54
C THR A 75 -21.45 -4.89 -0.18
N GLU A 76 -20.77 -4.30 -1.17
CA GLU A 76 -19.53 -3.56 -0.95
C GLU A 76 -19.80 -2.06 -0.80
N PRO A 77 -19.32 -1.41 0.27
CA PRO A 77 -19.41 0.05 0.38
C PRO A 77 -18.46 0.71 -0.62
N LEU A 78 -18.93 1.76 -1.26
CA LEU A 78 -18.15 2.53 -2.23
C LEU A 78 -18.21 4.02 -1.87
N PRO A 79 -17.25 4.55 -1.11
CA PRO A 79 -17.22 5.95 -0.74
C PRO A 79 -16.74 6.84 -1.89
N HIS A 80 -17.09 8.14 -1.84
CA HIS A 80 -16.39 9.14 -2.61
C HIS A 80 -14.92 9.20 -2.14
N LEU A 81 -13.99 9.10 -3.06
CA LEU A 81 -12.54 9.12 -2.79
C LEU A 81 -11.97 10.49 -3.15
N PHE A 82 -11.41 11.17 -2.17
CA PHE A 82 -10.71 12.44 -2.36
C PHE A 82 -9.20 12.21 -2.31
N LEU A 83 -8.53 12.50 -3.41
CA LEU A 83 -7.08 12.51 -3.52
C LEU A 83 -6.61 13.95 -3.31
N ILE A 84 -5.92 14.21 -2.21
CA ILE A 84 -5.50 15.56 -1.81
C ILE A 84 -3.98 15.61 -1.85
N SER A 85 -3.43 16.44 -2.74
CA SER A 85 -2.00 16.66 -2.85
C SER A 85 -1.65 18.05 -2.33
N ASP A 86 -0.83 18.09 -1.28
CA ASP A 86 -0.18 19.31 -0.83
C ASP A 86 1.13 19.49 -1.62
N GLU A 87 1.31 20.70 -2.19
CA GLU A 87 2.46 21.09 -3.03
C GLU A 87 2.70 20.14 -4.22
N PHE A 88 1.70 20.02 -5.09
CA PHE A 88 1.85 19.17 -6.28
C PHE A 88 2.94 19.65 -7.26
N ALA A 89 3.43 20.89 -7.13
CA ALA A 89 4.54 21.39 -7.92
C ALA A 89 5.80 20.57 -7.72
N GLU A 90 6.13 20.23 -6.48
CA GLU A 90 7.26 19.38 -6.13
C GLU A 90 7.07 17.96 -6.68
N LEU A 91 5.85 17.43 -6.55
CA LEU A 91 5.49 16.13 -7.09
C LEU A 91 5.64 16.08 -8.61
N LYS A 92 5.23 17.15 -9.34
CA LYS A 92 5.36 17.24 -10.80
C LYS A 92 6.82 17.24 -11.26
N VAL A 93 7.70 17.94 -10.54
CA VAL A 93 9.13 18.00 -10.85
C VAL A 93 9.80 16.65 -10.64
N ASN A 94 9.53 16.00 -9.51
CA ASN A 94 10.21 14.76 -9.14
C ASN A 94 9.58 13.51 -9.76
N GLN A 95 8.26 13.52 -10.01
CA GLN A 95 7.46 12.39 -10.49
C GLN A 95 6.47 12.82 -11.58
N PRO A 96 6.94 13.29 -12.76
CA PRO A 96 6.06 13.85 -13.79
C PRO A 96 5.04 12.85 -14.33
N ASP A 97 5.39 11.57 -14.42
CA ASP A 97 4.48 10.53 -14.88
C ASP A 97 3.38 10.23 -13.86
N PHE A 98 3.68 10.33 -12.57
CA PHE A 98 2.68 10.19 -11.50
C PHE A 98 1.58 11.27 -11.64
N ILE A 99 1.97 12.52 -11.88
CA ILE A 99 1.00 13.63 -12.05
C ILE A 99 0.14 13.44 -13.31
N LYS A 100 0.73 13.04 -14.43
CA LYS A 100 -0.03 12.78 -15.67
C LYS A 100 -1.12 11.73 -15.47
N GLU A 101 -0.77 10.64 -14.83
CA GLU A 101 -1.70 9.56 -14.52
C GLU A 101 -2.77 10.01 -13.51
N LEU A 102 -2.39 10.76 -12.48
CA LEU A 102 -3.31 11.29 -11.49
C LEU A 102 -4.37 12.21 -12.13
N VAL A 103 -3.95 13.09 -13.04
CA VAL A 103 -4.84 13.97 -13.81
C VAL A 103 -5.74 13.17 -14.75
N SER A 104 -5.20 12.13 -15.39
CA SER A 104 -5.99 11.21 -16.22
C SER A 104 -7.08 10.49 -15.40
N ILE A 105 -6.72 10.02 -14.22
CA ILE A 105 -7.64 9.39 -13.26
C ILE A 105 -8.75 10.38 -12.86
N ALA A 106 -8.42 11.63 -12.56
CA ALA A 106 -9.40 12.65 -12.18
C ALA A 106 -10.42 12.91 -13.29
N ARG A 107 -9.98 12.87 -14.56
CA ARG A 107 -10.87 13.06 -15.72
C ARG A 107 -11.92 11.97 -15.82
N VAL A 108 -11.56 10.71 -15.63
CA VAL A 108 -12.45 9.54 -15.69
C VAL A 108 -13.20 9.36 -14.38
N GLY A 109 -12.54 9.70 -13.26
CA GLY A 109 -12.98 9.39 -11.91
C GLY A 109 -14.25 10.12 -11.44
N ARG A 110 -14.65 11.23 -12.08
CA ARG A 110 -15.79 12.04 -11.62
C ARG A 110 -17.08 11.24 -11.45
N SER A 111 -17.46 10.48 -12.45
CA SER A 111 -18.64 9.61 -12.39
C SER A 111 -18.46 8.45 -11.41
N LEU A 112 -17.21 7.98 -11.25
CA LEU A 112 -16.81 6.92 -10.34
C LEU A 112 -16.68 7.38 -8.88
N GLY A 113 -16.88 8.69 -8.62
CA GLY A 113 -16.75 9.27 -7.28
C GLY A 113 -15.31 9.47 -6.83
N VAL A 114 -14.38 9.69 -7.76
CA VAL A 114 -12.98 10.03 -7.45
C VAL A 114 -12.74 11.50 -7.74
N HIS A 115 -12.27 12.23 -6.74
CA HIS A 115 -12.08 13.68 -6.77
C HIS A 115 -10.62 14.01 -6.47
N LEU A 116 -10.07 14.99 -7.19
CA LEU A 116 -8.69 15.44 -7.04
C LEU A 116 -8.67 16.89 -6.53
N ILE A 117 -7.91 17.12 -5.47
CA ILE A 117 -7.61 18.45 -4.92
C ILE A 117 -6.10 18.64 -4.99
N LEU A 118 -5.67 19.61 -5.79
CA LEU A 118 -4.26 19.96 -5.96
C LEU A 118 -3.98 21.31 -5.33
N ALA A 119 -3.07 21.35 -4.36
CA ALA A 119 -2.58 22.59 -3.77
C ALA A 119 -1.13 22.86 -4.20
N THR A 120 -0.79 24.13 -4.39
CA THR A 120 0.58 24.57 -4.70
C THR A 120 0.79 26.01 -4.28
N GLN A 121 2.01 26.34 -3.90
CA GLN A 121 2.43 27.71 -3.61
C GLN A 121 2.76 28.50 -4.89
N LYS A 122 3.14 27.83 -5.98
CA LYS A 122 3.48 28.44 -7.27
C LYS A 122 2.70 27.79 -8.40
N PRO A 123 1.64 28.41 -8.90
CA PRO A 123 0.89 27.88 -10.05
C PRO A 123 1.67 28.04 -11.36
N SER A 124 2.52 29.07 -11.49
CA SER A 124 3.23 29.42 -12.72
C SER A 124 4.15 28.31 -13.20
N GLY A 125 3.95 27.85 -14.45
CA GLY A 125 4.75 26.81 -15.08
C GLY A 125 4.48 25.38 -14.57
N VAL A 126 3.60 25.22 -13.58
CA VAL A 126 3.28 23.92 -12.97
C VAL A 126 1.93 23.43 -13.45
N VAL A 127 0.94 24.31 -13.57
CA VAL A 127 -0.40 23.98 -14.05
C VAL A 127 -0.40 23.99 -15.56
N ASP A 128 -0.56 22.82 -16.19
CA ASP A 128 -0.66 22.68 -17.63
C ASP A 128 -2.13 22.72 -18.13
N ASP A 129 -2.31 22.79 -19.45
CA ASP A 129 -3.64 22.90 -20.07
C ASP A 129 -4.57 21.73 -19.71
N GLN A 130 -4.02 20.56 -19.43
CA GLN A 130 -4.83 19.40 -19.03
C GLN A 130 -5.38 19.57 -17.61
N ILE A 131 -4.57 20.08 -16.68
CA ILE A 131 -5.01 20.39 -15.33
C ILE A 131 -6.05 21.51 -15.40
N TRP A 132 -5.77 22.59 -16.15
CA TRP A 132 -6.69 23.72 -16.32
C TRP A 132 -8.05 23.31 -16.86
N SER A 133 -8.08 22.52 -17.93
CA SER A 133 -9.34 22.11 -18.58
C SER A 133 -10.19 21.18 -17.71
N ASN A 134 -9.58 20.43 -16.82
CA ASN A 134 -10.27 19.51 -15.92
C ASN A 134 -10.61 20.13 -14.55
N SER A 135 -10.04 21.28 -14.21
CA SER A 135 -10.25 21.97 -12.92
C SER A 135 -11.31 23.07 -13.07
N ARG A 136 -12.57 22.68 -12.83
CA ARG A 136 -13.70 23.64 -12.88
C ARG A 136 -13.65 24.64 -11.72
N PHE A 137 -13.20 24.22 -10.54
CA PHE A 137 -13.11 25.02 -9.34
C PHE A 137 -11.66 25.47 -9.13
N LYS A 138 -11.48 26.77 -8.98
CA LYS A 138 -10.20 27.41 -8.69
C LYS A 138 -10.33 28.24 -7.43
N LEU A 139 -9.44 28.00 -6.48
CA LEU A 139 -9.34 28.78 -5.25
C LEU A 139 -7.97 29.46 -5.23
N ALA A 140 -7.95 30.76 -5.11
CA ALA A 140 -6.73 31.53 -5.00
C ALA A 140 -6.72 32.32 -3.69
N LEU A 141 -5.87 31.86 -2.75
CA LEU A 141 -5.49 32.65 -1.59
C LEU A 141 -4.53 33.76 -2.01
N LYS A 142 -4.00 34.52 -1.05
CA LYS A 142 -2.98 35.53 -1.33
C LYS A 142 -1.80 34.91 -2.07
N VAL A 143 -1.43 35.49 -3.20
CA VAL A 143 -0.22 35.14 -3.97
C VAL A 143 0.82 36.27 -3.88
N ALA A 144 2.08 35.96 -4.18
CA ALA A 144 3.20 36.89 -4.02
C ALA A 144 3.16 38.02 -5.06
N ASP A 145 2.77 37.69 -6.28
CA ASP A 145 2.76 38.66 -7.37
C ASP A 145 1.52 38.57 -8.27
N ARG A 146 1.38 39.58 -9.14
CA ARG A 146 0.25 39.68 -10.07
C ARG A 146 0.26 38.61 -11.15
N THR A 147 1.42 38.06 -11.48
CA THR A 147 1.57 37.05 -12.54
C THR A 147 0.89 35.74 -12.11
N ASP A 148 1.14 35.33 -10.88
CA ASP A 148 0.51 34.14 -10.30
C ASP A 148 -1.03 34.29 -10.23
N SER A 149 -1.52 35.45 -9.82
CA SER A 149 -2.95 35.76 -9.81
C SER A 149 -3.57 35.70 -11.22
N MET A 150 -2.89 36.32 -12.19
CA MET A 150 -3.32 36.33 -13.59
C MET A 150 -3.32 34.93 -14.19
N GLU A 151 -2.40 34.10 -13.82
CA GLU A 151 -2.37 32.69 -14.26
C GLU A 151 -3.57 31.90 -13.72
N MET A 152 -3.86 32.05 -12.43
CA MET A 152 -4.94 31.32 -11.75
C MET A 152 -6.33 31.85 -12.12
N LEU A 153 -6.57 33.12 -11.91
CA LEU A 153 -7.89 33.77 -11.96
C LEU A 153 -8.15 34.57 -13.25
N LYS A 154 -7.11 34.87 -14.02
CA LYS A 154 -7.11 35.82 -15.13
C LYS A 154 -7.38 37.27 -14.69
N THR A 155 -7.24 37.53 -13.38
CA THR A 155 -7.32 38.85 -12.75
C THR A 155 -6.16 39.05 -11.77
N PRO A 156 -5.76 40.27 -11.39
CA PRO A 156 -4.69 40.51 -10.41
C PRO A 156 -5.15 40.39 -8.96
N ASP A 157 -6.42 40.10 -8.71
CA ASP A 157 -7.11 40.29 -7.45
C ASP A 157 -6.53 39.50 -6.27
N ALA A 158 -6.03 38.28 -6.51
CA ALA A 158 -5.43 37.47 -5.46
C ALA A 158 -4.11 38.04 -4.92
N ALA A 159 -3.39 38.83 -5.72
CA ALA A 159 -2.19 39.52 -5.26
C ALA A 159 -2.52 40.69 -4.31
N GLU A 160 -3.74 41.22 -4.38
CA GLU A 160 -4.20 42.37 -3.59
C GLU A 160 -4.82 41.95 -2.23
N ILE A 161 -4.97 40.67 -1.98
CA ILE A 161 -5.45 40.16 -0.69
C ILE A 161 -4.45 40.50 0.41
N THR A 162 -4.94 41.11 1.49
CA THR A 162 -4.13 41.47 2.67
C THR A 162 -4.39 40.59 3.88
N GLN A 163 -5.60 40.03 4.00
CA GLN A 163 -6.03 39.21 5.14
C GLN A 163 -5.63 37.75 4.94
N THR A 164 -5.17 37.13 6.02
CA THR A 164 -4.91 35.67 6.07
C THR A 164 -6.21 34.90 5.94
N GLY A 165 -6.21 33.82 5.15
CA GLY A 165 -7.39 32.98 4.92
C GLY A 165 -8.43 33.58 3.99
N ARG A 166 -8.22 34.79 3.49
CA ARG A 166 -9.06 35.38 2.45
C ARG A 166 -8.73 34.76 1.10
N ALA A 167 -9.75 34.44 0.31
CA ALA A 167 -9.56 33.76 -0.97
C ALA A 167 -10.63 34.13 -2.00
N TYR A 168 -10.28 33.99 -3.26
CA TYR A 168 -11.23 34.04 -4.37
C TYR A 168 -11.62 32.64 -4.80
N LEU A 169 -12.92 32.39 -4.96
CA LEU A 169 -13.47 31.21 -5.60
C LEU A 169 -13.90 31.58 -7.03
N GLN A 170 -13.33 30.89 -8.02
CA GLN A 170 -13.76 30.98 -9.41
C GLN A 170 -14.30 29.64 -9.86
N VAL A 171 -15.50 29.60 -10.45
CA VAL A 171 -16.10 28.40 -10.99
C VAL A 171 -16.33 28.59 -12.49
N GLY A 172 -15.89 27.62 -13.29
CA GLY A 172 -16.01 27.66 -14.73
C GLY A 172 -15.36 28.91 -15.36
N ASN A 173 -16.02 29.49 -16.34
CA ASN A 173 -15.58 30.75 -16.98
C ASN A 173 -16.30 31.94 -16.32
N ASN A 174 -16.05 32.16 -15.03
CA ASN A 174 -16.68 33.18 -14.20
C ASN A 174 -18.21 33.00 -14.00
N GLU A 175 -18.69 31.80 -14.00
CA GLU A 175 -20.07 31.48 -13.57
C GLU A 175 -20.25 31.90 -12.09
N VAL A 176 -19.20 31.73 -11.28
CA VAL A 176 -19.08 32.24 -9.92
C VAL A 176 -17.70 32.87 -9.79
N TYR A 177 -17.64 34.06 -9.25
CA TYR A 177 -16.40 34.75 -8.88
C TYR A 177 -16.63 35.51 -7.58
N GLU A 178 -16.21 34.92 -6.46
CA GLU A 178 -16.54 35.42 -5.13
C GLU A 178 -15.31 35.50 -4.23
N LEU A 179 -15.21 36.59 -3.50
CA LEU A 179 -14.27 36.76 -2.40
C LEU A 179 -14.88 36.23 -1.12
N PHE A 180 -14.19 35.33 -0.44
CA PHE A 180 -14.67 34.76 0.83
C PHE A 180 -13.57 34.67 1.89
N GLN A 181 -13.95 34.50 3.13
CA GLN A 181 -13.06 34.19 4.25
C GLN A 181 -13.16 32.70 4.56
N SER A 182 -12.02 32.00 4.54
CA SER A 182 -11.99 30.61 4.94
C SER A 182 -12.23 30.45 6.45
N ALA A 183 -12.83 29.33 6.84
CA ALA A 183 -12.84 28.90 8.25
C ALA A 183 -11.42 28.54 8.69
N TRP A 184 -11.15 28.66 9.98
CA TRP A 184 -9.89 28.32 10.61
C TRP A 184 -10.11 27.28 11.70
N SER A 185 -9.62 26.06 11.44
CA SER A 185 -9.75 24.92 12.35
C SER A 185 -8.59 24.80 13.35
N GLY A 186 -7.62 25.70 13.29
CA GLY A 186 -6.48 25.75 14.22
C GLY A 186 -6.76 26.55 15.50
N ALA A 187 -7.98 27.05 15.68
CA ALA A 187 -8.38 27.73 16.92
C ALA A 187 -8.40 26.75 18.10
N ASP A 188 -8.15 27.26 19.30
CA ASP A 188 -8.25 26.48 20.54
C ASP A 188 -9.68 26.00 20.75
N TYR A 189 -9.83 24.70 20.99
CA TYR A 189 -11.13 24.12 21.30
C TYR A 189 -11.54 24.46 22.73
N GLN A 190 -12.52 25.34 22.88
CA GLN A 190 -13.05 25.77 24.16
C GLN A 190 -14.56 25.50 24.21
N PRO A 191 -15.01 24.28 24.54
CA PRO A 191 -16.41 23.89 24.46
C PRO A 191 -17.30 24.62 25.48
N ASP A 192 -16.75 25.15 26.57
CA ASP A 192 -17.52 25.42 27.76
C ASP A 192 -17.53 26.87 28.27
N LYS A 193 -17.21 27.84 27.40
CA LYS A 193 -17.43 29.22 27.84
C LYS A 193 -18.91 29.51 28.17
N ASP A 194 -19.83 28.88 27.43
CA ASP A 194 -21.27 29.03 27.61
C ASP A 194 -21.84 28.09 28.67
N GLU A 195 -21.28 26.87 28.86
CA GLU A 195 -21.77 25.88 29.83
C GLU A 195 -21.26 26.16 31.26
N MET A 196 -20.09 26.79 31.44
CA MET A 196 -19.59 27.15 32.78
C MET A 196 -20.21 28.44 33.35
N GLY A 197 -21.06 29.11 32.57
CA GLY A 197 -21.67 30.36 33.04
C GLY A 197 -20.65 31.47 33.32
N ILE A 198 -19.47 31.39 32.68
CA ILE A 198 -18.47 32.45 32.74
C ILE A 198 -18.92 33.54 31.78
N GLU A 199 -19.70 34.47 32.28
CA GLU A 199 -19.99 35.69 31.53
C GLU A 199 -18.65 36.41 31.29
N ASP A 200 -18.36 36.71 30.04
CA ASP A 200 -17.21 37.54 29.69
C ASP A 200 -17.44 38.98 30.19
N HIS A 201 -16.88 39.28 31.32
CA HIS A 201 -16.93 40.59 31.92
C HIS A 201 -15.81 41.52 31.44
N THR A 202 -15.11 41.16 30.33
CA THR A 202 -14.05 41.98 29.76
C THR A 202 -14.64 43.28 29.24
N ILE A 203 -14.24 44.39 29.84
CA ILE A 203 -14.61 45.73 29.38
C ILE A 203 -13.56 46.20 28.39
N TYR A 204 -13.99 46.52 27.17
CA TYR A 204 -13.13 47.04 26.13
C TYR A 204 -13.31 48.55 26.02
N LEU A 205 -12.19 49.27 25.99
CA LEU A 205 -12.14 50.67 25.58
C LEU A 205 -11.86 50.70 24.09
N ILE A 206 -12.50 51.58 23.36
CA ILE A 206 -12.16 51.89 21.98
C ILE A 206 -11.27 53.14 22.00
N ASN A 207 -10.02 52.97 21.56
CA ASN A 207 -9.09 54.10 21.47
C ASN A 207 -9.42 55.01 20.27
N ASP A 208 -8.74 56.16 20.18
CA ASP A 208 -8.95 57.17 19.13
C ASP A 208 -8.68 56.64 17.71
N LEU A 209 -8.02 55.47 17.58
CA LEU A 209 -7.74 54.78 16.32
C LEU A 209 -8.79 53.73 15.99
N GLY A 210 -9.82 53.54 16.85
CA GLY A 210 -10.84 52.53 16.64
C GLY A 210 -10.44 51.11 17.03
N GLN A 211 -9.37 50.95 17.79
CA GLN A 211 -8.88 49.63 18.26
C GLN A 211 -9.46 49.34 19.65
N TYR A 212 -9.72 48.05 19.92
CA TYR A 212 -10.16 47.58 21.21
C TYR A 212 -8.95 47.43 22.15
N GLU A 213 -9.00 48.10 23.32
CA GLU A 213 -8.06 47.91 24.43
C GLU A 213 -8.81 47.34 25.64
N VAL A 214 -8.26 46.31 26.27
CA VAL A 214 -8.84 45.71 27.47
C VAL A 214 -8.67 46.67 28.64
N LEU A 215 -9.77 47.13 29.19
CA LEU A 215 -9.79 48.12 30.30
C LEU A 215 -9.64 47.48 31.68
N ASN A 216 -10.11 46.26 31.88
CA ASN A 216 -10.02 45.54 33.11
C ASN A 216 -9.14 44.28 32.99
N GLN A 217 -8.24 44.09 33.98
CA GLN A 217 -7.58 42.79 34.10
C GLN A 217 -8.57 41.83 34.79
N ASP A 218 -8.59 40.60 34.30
CA ASP A 218 -9.32 39.52 34.96
C ASP A 218 -8.64 39.25 36.32
N LEU A 219 -9.29 39.69 37.39
CA LEU A 219 -8.86 39.48 38.78
C LEU A 219 -9.45 38.21 39.38
N SER A 220 -10.08 37.36 38.60
CA SER A 220 -10.74 36.13 39.10
C SER A 220 -9.75 35.10 39.66
N GLY A 221 -8.43 35.30 39.43
CA GLY A 221 -7.41 34.38 39.91
C GLY A 221 -7.39 33.02 39.20
N LEU A 222 -8.23 32.84 38.17
CA LEU A 222 -8.28 31.62 37.36
C LEU A 222 -7.08 31.49 36.40
N ASP A 223 -6.33 32.57 36.19
CA ASP A 223 -5.05 32.57 35.45
C ASP A 223 -3.85 31.99 36.26
N LEU A 224 -4.08 31.54 37.50
CA LEU A 224 -3.06 30.90 38.34
C LEU A 224 -3.09 29.37 38.25
N ALA A 225 -3.65 28.80 37.25
CA ALA A 225 -3.47 27.37 36.97
C ALA A 225 -2.09 27.12 36.42
N GLU A 226 -1.18 26.76 37.27
CA GLU A 226 0.09 26.08 36.99
C GLU A 226 -0.19 24.69 36.36
N ASP A 227 -0.75 24.64 35.22
CA ASP A 227 -0.65 23.53 34.27
C ASP A 227 -1.13 24.12 32.97
N ILE A 228 -0.18 24.51 32.12
CA ILE A 228 -0.45 24.73 30.68
C ILE A 228 -0.82 23.36 30.12
N LYS A 229 -2.05 22.93 30.32
CA LYS A 229 -2.65 21.88 29.55
C LYS A 229 -2.69 22.44 28.10
N GLU A 230 -1.92 21.87 27.22
CA GLU A 230 -2.06 22.17 25.80
C GLU A 230 -3.53 21.96 25.45
N VAL A 231 -4.24 23.05 25.19
CA VAL A 231 -5.65 22.99 24.79
C VAL A 231 -5.65 22.45 23.36
N PRO A 232 -6.39 21.37 23.06
CA PRO A 232 -6.45 20.84 21.72
C PRO A 232 -7.06 21.88 20.76
N THR A 233 -6.64 21.84 19.52
CA THR A 233 -7.28 22.64 18.47
C THR A 233 -8.66 22.08 18.11
N GLU A 234 -9.52 22.90 17.53
CA GLU A 234 -10.82 22.43 17.00
C GLU A 234 -10.66 21.22 16.07
N LEU A 235 -9.61 21.22 15.24
CA LEU A 235 -9.29 20.10 14.35
C LEU A 235 -9.04 18.81 15.13
N GLU A 236 -8.18 18.87 16.15
CA GLU A 236 -7.84 17.70 16.98
C GLU A 236 -9.07 17.19 17.75
N ALA A 237 -9.89 18.09 18.26
CA ALA A 237 -11.14 17.76 18.95
C ALA A 237 -12.13 17.07 18.01
N ILE A 238 -12.32 17.59 16.78
CA ILE A 238 -13.22 17.01 15.78
C ILE A 238 -12.71 15.61 15.36
N VAL A 239 -11.41 15.45 15.07
CA VAL A 239 -10.83 14.14 14.68
C VAL A 239 -11.03 13.13 15.81
N SER A 240 -10.76 13.51 17.06
CA SER A 240 -10.94 12.66 18.23
C SER A 240 -12.41 12.26 18.44
N GLN A 241 -13.33 13.21 18.29
CA GLN A 241 -14.77 12.94 18.41
C GLN A 241 -15.27 11.99 17.33
N ILE A 242 -14.82 12.16 16.08
CA ILE A 242 -15.17 11.25 14.98
C ILE A 242 -14.62 9.83 15.26
N GLN A 243 -13.41 9.72 15.77
CA GLN A 243 -12.83 8.44 16.16
C GLN A 243 -13.67 7.75 17.24
N LEU A 244 -13.99 8.45 18.33
CA LEU A 244 -14.83 7.93 19.41
C LEU A 244 -16.22 7.48 18.94
N LEU A 245 -16.85 8.25 18.06
CA LEU A 245 -18.14 7.88 17.46
C LEU A 245 -18.02 6.59 16.63
N THR A 246 -16.96 6.47 15.85
CA THR A 246 -16.72 5.29 15.01
C THR A 246 -16.51 4.04 15.85
N GLU A 247 -15.74 4.14 16.94
CA GLU A 247 -15.52 3.05 17.88
C GLU A 247 -16.79 2.66 18.64
N SER A 248 -17.52 3.65 19.16
CA SER A 248 -18.75 3.44 19.94
C SER A 248 -19.88 2.81 19.13
N GLN A 249 -19.99 3.17 17.86
CA GLN A 249 -20.99 2.65 16.93
C GLN A 249 -20.50 1.43 16.14
N GLN A 250 -19.28 0.96 16.39
CA GLN A 250 -18.67 -0.18 15.69
C GLN A 250 -18.73 -0.03 14.16
N ILE A 251 -18.52 1.18 13.66
CA ILE A 251 -18.50 1.45 12.22
C ILE A 251 -17.26 0.77 11.62
N PRO A 252 -17.40 -0.10 10.60
CA PRO A 252 -16.27 -0.75 9.99
C PRO A 252 -15.35 0.29 9.31
N PRO A 253 -14.02 0.07 9.34
CA PRO A 253 -13.09 0.97 8.67
C PRO A 253 -13.35 0.99 7.16
N VAL A 254 -12.99 2.10 6.53
CA VAL A 254 -13.08 2.22 5.07
C VAL A 254 -12.17 1.18 4.43
N PRO A 255 -12.66 0.40 3.44
CA PRO A 255 -11.83 -0.59 2.74
C PRO A 255 -10.61 0.09 2.10
N GLN A 256 -9.43 -0.34 2.46
CA GLN A 256 -8.20 0.20 1.88
C GLN A 256 -8.02 -0.33 0.45
N PRO A 257 -7.78 0.53 -0.54
CA PRO A 257 -7.59 0.12 -1.93
C PRO A 257 -6.22 -0.50 -2.21
N TRP A 258 -5.33 -0.53 -1.23
CA TRP A 258 -4.02 -1.14 -1.33
C TRP A 258 -3.66 -1.89 -0.05
N LEU A 259 -2.84 -2.91 -0.23
CA LEU A 259 -2.23 -3.63 0.88
C LEU A 259 -0.93 -2.91 1.32
N PRO A 260 -0.51 -3.09 2.58
CA PRO A 260 0.77 -2.56 3.03
C PRO A 260 1.91 -3.14 2.18
N PRO A 261 3.08 -2.48 2.09
CA PRO A 261 4.24 -3.04 1.42
C PRO A 261 4.63 -4.38 2.04
N LEU A 262 5.25 -5.25 1.24
CA LEU A 262 5.76 -6.53 1.74
C LEU A 262 6.70 -6.29 2.92
N LYS A 263 6.61 -7.16 3.93
CA LYS A 263 7.54 -7.15 5.05
C LYS A 263 8.95 -7.46 4.52
N GLU A 264 9.96 -6.84 5.08
CA GLU A 264 11.37 -7.13 4.74
C GLU A 264 11.76 -8.58 5.02
N ARG A 265 11.13 -9.21 5.99
CA ARG A 265 11.36 -10.60 6.38
C ARG A 265 10.03 -11.31 6.58
N MET A 266 9.91 -12.48 5.99
CA MET A 266 8.77 -13.36 6.13
C MET A 266 9.23 -14.79 6.38
N THR A 267 8.58 -15.48 7.28
CA THR A 267 8.84 -16.89 7.53
C THR A 267 7.98 -17.78 6.63
N LEU A 268 8.43 -19.01 6.38
CA LEU A 268 7.65 -19.99 5.62
C LEU A 268 6.28 -20.28 6.26
N GLN A 269 6.21 -20.21 7.59
CA GLN A 269 4.97 -20.46 8.33
C GLN A 269 3.97 -19.29 8.21
N GLU A 270 4.46 -18.05 8.13
CA GLU A 270 3.60 -16.88 7.85
C GLU A 270 3.07 -16.89 6.42
N LEU A 271 3.90 -17.33 5.46
CA LEU A 271 3.53 -17.39 4.05
C LEU A 271 2.51 -18.48 3.76
N GLU A 272 2.70 -19.64 4.36
CA GLU A 272 1.84 -20.81 4.19
C GLU A 272 1.86 -21.64 5.48
N PRO A 273 0.86 -21.47 6.36
CA PRO A 273 0.75 -22.25 7.59
C PRO A 273 0.54 -23.74 7.29
N ILE A 274 1.53 -24.58 7.63
CA ILE A 274 1.50 -26.03 7.38
C ILE A 274 1.87 -26.78 8.65
N GLN A 275 1.11 -27.83 8.95
CA GLN A 275 1.47 -28.85 9.93
C GLN A 275 2.14 -30.02 9.18
N PRO A 276 3.44 -30.33 9.42
CA PRO A 276 4.17 -31.32 8.64
C PRO A 276 3.52 -32.72 8.64
N LYS A 277 2.98 -33.19 9.76
CA LYS A 277 2.30 -34.49 9.82
C LYS A 277 1.14 -34.58 8.83
N GLU A 278 0.27 -33.59 8.84
CA GLU A 278 -0.90 -33.54 7.96
C GLU A 278 -0.50 -33.37 6.50
N ALA A 279 0.54 -32.57 6.24
CA ALA A 279 1.04 -32.30 4.89
C ALA A 279 1.64 -33.55 4.25
N TRP A 280 2.33 -34.42 5.03
CA TRP A 280 2.96 -35.64 4.52
C TRP A 280 1.96 -36.73 4.12
N GLU A 281 0.73 -36.67 4.64
CA GLU A 281 -0.34 -37.57 4.26
C GLU A 281 -1.05 -37.20 2.97
N GLN A 282 -0.87 -35.95 2.52
CA GLN A 282 -1.53 -35.43 1.34
C GLN A 282 -0.70 -35.68 0.07
N LYS A 283 -1.33 -36.32 -0.92
CA LYS A 283 -0.73 -36.43 -2.26
C LYS A 283 -0.91 -35.13 -3.02
N LYS A 284 0.19 -34.45 -3.33
CA LYS A 284 0.22 -33.21 -4.09
C LYS A 284 1.45 -33.14 -4.99
N PRO A 285 1.39 -32.36 -6.08
CA PRO A 285 2.56 -32.10 -6.92
C PRO A 285 3.71 -31.51 -6.11
N VAL A 286 4.94 -31.89 -6.44
CA VAL A 286 6.13 -31.37 -5.76
C VAL A 286 6.30 -29.90 -6.12
N SER A 287 6.00 -29.04 -5.17
CA SER A 287 6.13 -27.59 -5.32
C SER A 287 6.95 -26.96 -4.20
N VAL A 288 7.63 -25.90 -4.53
CA VAL A 288 8.48 -25.12 -3.62
C VAL A 288 7.92 -23.71 -3.52
N LEU A 289 7.73 -23.23 -2.31
CA LEU A 289 7.34 -21.87 -2.01
C LEU A 289 8.55 -20.94 -2.13
N LEU A 290 8.45 -19.93 -2.98
CA LEU A 290 9.52 -18.95 -3.21
C LEU A 290 9.40 -17.73 -2.31
N GLY A 291 8.18 -17.29 -2.01
CA GLY A 291 7.91 -16.07 -1.25
C GLY A 291 6.50 -15.54 -1.45
N MET A 292 6.33 -14.24 -1.32
CA MET A 292 5.08 -13.51 -1.52
C MET A 292 5.25 -12.54 -2.68
N ALA A 293 4.32 -12.54 -3.63
CA ALA A 293 4.21 -11.52 -4.65
C ALA A 293 3.27 -10.41 -4.18
N ASP A 294 3.68 -9.16 -4.39
CA ASP A 294 2.82 -7.99 -4.26
C ASP A 294 2.33 -7.61 -5.67
N ILE A 295 1.02 -7.66 -5.87
CA ILE A 295 0.38 -7.38 -7.17
C ILE A 295 -0.57 -6.19 -6.99
N PRO A 296 -0.03 -4.95 -6.95
CA PRO A 296 -0.83 -3.74 -6.71
C PRO A 296 -1.97 -3.57 -7.70
N GLN A 297 -1.77 -3.96 -8.97
CA GLN A 297 -2.78 -3.90 -10.03
C GLN A 297 -4.00 -4.78 -9.76
N ALA A 298 -3.82 -5.84 -8.97
CA ALA A 298 -4.91 -6.74 -8.57
C ALA A 298 -5.34 -6.53 -7.10
N GLN A 299 -4.75 -5.55 -6.41
CA GLN A 299 -4.99 -5.25 -4.98
C GLN A 299 -4.82 -6.50 -4.09
N LYS A 300 -3.81 -7.35 -4.39
CA LYS A 300 -3.58 -8.59 -3.65
C LYS A 300 -2.11 -8.89 -3.42
N GLN A 301 -1.86 -9.66 -2.37
CA GLN A 301 -0.59 -10.31 -2.10
C GLN A 301 -0.84 -11.81 -2.07
N GLU A 302 -0.06 -12.58 -2.81
CA GLU A 302 -0.24 -14.02 -2.89
C GLU A 302 1.09 -14.78 -2.82
N PRO A 303 1.11 -15.97 -2.19
CA PRO A 303 2.28 -16.83 -2.18
C PRO A 303 2.67 -17.24 -3.60
N VAL A 304 3.96 -17.14 -3.91
CA VAL A 304 4.54 -17.59 -5.17
C VAL A 304 5.21 -18.92 -4.96
N SER A 305 4.80 -19.92 -5.71
CA SER A 305 5.41 -21.25 -5.68
C SER A 305 5.68 -21.76 -7.09
N VAL A 306 6.68 -22.64 -7.23
CA VAL A 306 7.03 -23.31 -8.46
C VAL A 306 6.73 -24.78 -8.33
N ASN A 307 6.05 -25.33 -9.33
CA ASN A 307 5.76 -26.77 -9.41
C ASN A 307 6.92 -27.49 -10.10
N LEU A 308 7.80 -28.09 -9.31
CA LEU A 308 8.97 -28.81 -9.81
C LEU A 308 8.63 -30.01 -10.71
N SER A 309 7.46 -30.62 -10.49
CA SER A 309 7.01 -31.75 -11.34
C SER A 309 6.64 -31.32 -12.75
N LYS A 310 6.19 -30.06 -12.93
CA LYS A 310 5.74 -29.52 -14.20
C LYS A 310 6.77 -28.58 -14.83
N ASP A 311 7.32 -27.66 -14.02
CA ASP A 311 8.15 -26.55 -14.50
C ASP A 311 9.64 -26.92 -14.56
N GLY A 312 10.05 -28.04 -13.90
CA GLY A 312 11.38 -28.62 -14.02
C GLY A 312 12.41 -28.01 -13.07
N HIS A 313 13.36 -27.24 -13.59
CA HIS A 313 14.53 -26.78 -12.86
C HIS A 313 14.43 -25.28 -12.47
N ILE A 314 15.04 -24.92 -11.35
CA ILE A 314 15.17 -23.54 -10.90
C ILE A 314 16.66 -23.13 -11.03
N LEU A 315 16.92 -22.04 -11.73
CA LEU A 315 18.22 -21.38 -11.74
C LEU A 315 18.14 -20.12 -10.88
N LEU A 316 18.97 -20.07 -9.84
CA LEU A 316 19.06 -18.92 -8.94
C LEU A 316 20.34 -18.14 -9.24
N TYR A 317 20.18 -16.86 -9.54
CA TYR A 317 21.27 -15.96 -9.90
C TYR A 317 21.29 -14.73 -8.96
N GLY A 318 22.48 -14.29 -8.55
CA GLY A 318 22.63 -13.10 -7.69
C GLY A 318 24.09 -12.88 -7.28
N SER A 319 24.44 -11.65 -6.89
CA SER A 319 25.75 -11.27 -6.40
C SER A 319 26.07 -11.93 -5.04
N PRO A 320 27.33 -11.95 -4.60
CA PRO A 320 27.67 -12.38 -3.25
C PRO A 320 26.88 -11.60 -2.18
N GLY A 321 26.43 -12.27 -1.14
CA GLY A 321 25.68 -11.63 -0.02
C GLY A 321 24.19 -11.37 -0.28
N THR A 322 23.66 -11.67 -1.46
CA THR A 322 22.23 -11.41 -1.79
C THR A 322 21.23 -12.49 -1.34
N GLY A 323 21.67 -13.47 -0.57
CA GLY A 323 20.78 -14.47 0.04
C GLY A 323 20.57 -15.76 -0.77
N LYS A 324 21.42 -16.08 -1.78
CA LYS A 324 21.29 -17.33 -2.56
C LYS A 324 21.26 -18.58 -1.70
N THR A 325 22.18 -18.70 -0.76
CA THR A 325 22.25 -19.87 0.16
C THR A 325 21.02 -19.90 1.08
N THR A 326 20.59 -18.74 1.57
CA THR A 326 19.38 -18.61 2.40
C THR A 326 18.12 -19.05 1.61
N PHE A 327 18.05 -18.68 0.33
CA PHE A 327 16.96 -19.15 -0.53
C PHE A 327 16.96 -20.69 -0.68
N LEU A 328 18.13 -21.31 -0.92
CA LEU A 328 18.24 -22.78 -1.01
C LEU A 328 17.88 -23.45 0.30
N GLN A 329 18.29 -22.87 1.44
CA GLN A 329 17.87 -23.34 2.77
C GLN A 329 16.34 -23.29 2.93
N SER A 330 15.72 -22.16 2.58
CA SER A 330 14.27 -21.99 2.65
C SER A 330 13.54 -22.98 1.72
N ALA A 331 14.03 -23.18 0.51
CA ALA A 331 13.47 -24.13 -0.45
C ALA A 331 13.54 -25.59 0.05
N ALA A 332 14.69 -26.00 0.59
CA ALA A 332 14.85 -27.32 1.18
C ALA A 332 13.97 -27.53 2.41
N MET A 333 13.87 -26.52 3.27
CA MET A 333 12.97 -26.55 4.43
C MET A 333 11.50 -26.60 4.01
N ASP A 334 11.10 -25.89 2.96
CA ASP A 334 9.74 -25.92 2.45
C ASP A 334 9.38 -27.30 1.88
N LEU A 335 10.28 -27.90 1.11
CA LEU A 335 10.12 -29.28 0.64
C LEU A 335 10.02 -30.27 1.81
N ALA A 336 10.87 -30.14 2.82
CA ALA A 336 10.89 -31.03 3.96
C ALA A 336 9.61 -30.94 4.83
N ARG A 337 9.04 -29.74 5.00
CA ARG A 337 7.77 -29.59 5.75
C ARG A 337 6.55 -30.07 4.98
N LYS A 338 6.61 -30.07 3.63
CA LYS A 338 5.49 -30.43 2.75
C LYS A 338 5.47 -31.91 2.36
N PHE A 339 6.64 -32.53 2.23
CA PHE A 339 6.78 -33.89 1.67
C PHE A 339 7.57 -34.81 2.56
N SER A 340 7.11 -36.06 2.65
CA SER A 340 7.80 -37.09 3.40
C SER A 340 9.09 -37.55 2.69
N PRO A 341 10.02 -38.24 3.40
CA PRO A 341 11.19 -38.83 2.75
C PRO A 341 10.85 -39.89 1.67
N LYS A 342 9.62 -40.39 1.68
CA LYS A 342 9.13 -41.34 0.65
C LYS A 342 8.72 -40.63 -0.64
N ASP A 343 8.44 -39.30 -0.57
CA ASP A 343 7.97 -38.51 -1.69
C ASP A 343 9.08 -37.68 -2.35
N VAL A 344 10.01 -37.18 -1.51
CA VAL A 344 11.12 -36.31 -1.97
C VAL A 344 12.42 -36.72 -1.30
N THR A 345 13.46 -36.84 -2.10
CA THR A 345 14.85 -37.02 -1.66
C THR A 345 15.69 -35.83 -2.09
N LEU A 346 16.44 -35.24 -1.16
CA LEU A 346 17.32 -34.11 -1.39
C LEU A 346 18.79 -34.56 -1.38
N TYR A 347 19.56 -34.08 -2.36
CA TYR A 347 21.02 -34.16 -2.37
C TYR A 347 21.55 -32.73 -2.30
N LEU A 348 22.35 -32.44 -1.30
CA LEU A 348 22.93 -31.10 -1.09
C LEU A 348 24.34 -31.08 -1.65
N MET A 349 24.66 -30.12 -2.51
CA MET A 349 25.99 -29.90 -3.03
C MET A 349 26.45 -28.52 -2.61
N ASP A 350 27.29 -28.48 -1.57
CA ASP A 350 27.81 -27.22 -1.05
C ASP A 350 29.30 -27.09 -1.44
N PHE A 351 29.52 -26.37 -2.52
CA PHE A 351 30.84 -26.07 -3.02
C PHE A 351 31.36 -24.69 -2.59
N GLY A 352 30.70 -24.09 -1.63
CA GLY A 352 30.97 -22.77 -1.09
C GLY A 352 31.38 -22.76 0.37
N THR A 353 30.52 -22.24 1.21
CA THR A 353 30.80 -21.86 2.60
C THR A 353 30.20 -22.81 3.65
N ASN A 354 29.84 -24.03 3.28
CA ASN A 354 29.15 -24.99 4.15
C ASN A 354 27.78 -24.47 4.68
N GLY A 355 27.15 -23.57 3.97
CA GLY A 355 25.87 -22.98 4.37
C GLY A 355 24.70 -23.94 4.31
N LEU A 356 24.80 -25.04 3.57
CA LEU A 356 23.78 -26.10 3.52
C LEU A 356 23.99 -27.21 4.58
N ALA A 357 25.10 -27.21 5.29
CA ALA A 357 25.42 -28.25 6.28
C ALA A 357 24.33 -28.46 7.35
N PRO A 358 23.65 -27.45 7.89
CA PRO A 358 22.58 -27.63 8.86
C PRO A 358 21.39 -28.47 8.35
N LEU A 359 21.16 -28.45 7.03
CA LEU A 359 20.06 -29.19 6.38
C LEU A 359 20.32 -30.72 6.32
N GLY A 360 21.57 -31.15 6.52
CA GLY A 360 21.94 -32.56 6.53
C GLY A 360 21.21 -33.41 7.60
N GLN A 361 20.59 -32.77 8.58
CA GLN A 361 19.79 -33.45 9.62
C GLN A 361 18.33 -33.72 9.18
N LEU A 362 17.92 -33.18 8.05
CA LEU A 362 16.55 -33.41 7.53
C LEU A 362 16.41 -34.85 7.05
N PRO A 363 15.31 -35.54 7.38
CA PRO A 363 15.10 -36.93 6.98
C PRO A 363 14.98 -37.12 5.45
N GLN A 364 14.69 -36.07 4.69
CA GLN A 364 14.65 -36.06 3.24
C GLN A 364 16.05 -35.99 2.61
N VAL A 365 17.08 -35.57 3.36
CA VAL A 365 18.43 -35.42 2.82
C VAL A 365 19.15 -36.78 2.80
N ALA A 366 19.43 -37.28 1.61
CA ALA A 366 20.16 -38.53 1.45
C ALA A 366 21.67 -38.34 1.64
N ASP A 367 22.23 -37.21 1.16
CA ASP A 367 23.64 -36.94 1.30
C ASP A 367 23.98 -35.45 1.10
N THR A 368 25.12 -35.05 1.66
CA THR A 368 25.73 -33.73 1.44
C THR A 368 27.12 -33.91 0.85
N LEU A 369 27.37 -33.25 -0.28
CA LEU A 369 28.62 -33.33 -1.05
C LEU A 369 29.38 -32.02 -0.92
N LEU A 370 30.65 -32.10 -0.57
CA LEU A 370 31.55 -30.96 -0.46
C LEU A 370 32.57 -30.97 -1.62
N LEU A 371 33.13 -29.83 -1.97
CA LEU A 371 34.03 -29.66 -3.12
C LEU A 371 35.27 -30.55 -3.08
N ASP A 372 35.82 -30.79 -1.89
CA ASP A 372 37.01 -31.60 -1.63
C ASP A 372 36.75 -33.12 -1.72
N GLN A 373 35.47 -33.54 -1.73
CA GLN A 373 35.06 -34.94 -1.74
C GLN A 373 34.90 -35.51 -3.14
N THR A 374 35.92 -35.43 -4.00
CA THR A 374 35.90 -35.77 -5.44
C THR A 374 35.43 -37.19 -5.71
N GLU A 375 35.87 -38.19 -4.93
CA GLU A 375 35.44 -39.58 -5.05
C GLU A 375 33.95 -39.76 -4.76
N LYS A 376 33.47 -39.05 -3.75
CA LYS A 376 32.04 -39.09 -3.35
C LYS A 376 31.18 -38.43 -4.43
N ILE A 377 31.65 -37.33 -5.04
CA ILE A 377 30.97 -36.67 -6.18
C ILE A 377 30.91 -37.62 -7.37
N ALA A 378 32.02 -38.28 -7.71
CA ALA A 378 32.05 -39.24 -8.82
C ALA A 378 31.13 -40.45 -8.59
N LYS A 379 31.04 -40.91 -7.35
CA LYS A 379 30.07 -41.96 -6.95
C LYS A 379 28.63 -41.50 -7.06
N PHE A 380 28.35 -40.27 -6.63
CA PHE A 380 27.02 -39.68 -6.77
C PHE A 380 26.56 -39.58 -8.23
N VAL A 381 27.41 -39.10 -9.14
CA VAL A 381 27.09 -39.05 -10.56
C VAL A 381 26.71 -40.42 -11.13
N ARG A 382 27.50 -41.44 -10.79
CA ARG A 382 27.20 -42.84 -11.22
C ARG A 382 25.89 -43.35 -10.64
N ILE A 383 25.55 -42.98 -9.42
CA ILE A 383 24.25 -43.38 -8.80
C ILE A 383 23.10 -42.69 -9.55
N MET A 384 23.25 -41.39 -9.86
CA MET A 384 22.22 -40.64 -10.60
C MET A 384 22.01 -41.18 -12.02
N GLU A 385 23.08 -41.54 -12.73
CA GLU A 385 22.98 -42.19 -14.05
C GLU A 385 22.21 -43.52 -14.00
N ARG A 386 22.49 -44.34 -12.99
CA ARG A 386 21.77 -45.61 -12.78
C ARG A 386 20.30 -45.37 -12.47
N GLU A 387 20.03 -44.44 -11.61
CA GLU A 387 18.65 -44.08 -11.23
C GLU A 387 17.87 -43.47 -12.40
N LEU A 388 18.51 -42.64 -13.21
CA LEU A 388 17.91 -42.11 -14.44
C LEU A 388 17.51 -43.25 -15.40
N ASN A 389 18.42 -44.21 -15.63
CA ASN A 389 18.16 -45.32 -16.49
C ASN A 389 17.06 -46.25 -15.93
N ARG A 390 17.07 -46.50 -14.62
CA ARG A 390 15.98 -47.23 -13.92
C ARG A 390 14.65 -46.57 -14.18
N ARG A 391 14.54 -45.23 -13.98
CA ARG A 391 13.31 -44.49 -14.17
C ARG A 391 12.84 -44.49 -15.61
N LYS A 392 13.74 -44.29 -16.58
CA LYS A 392 13.40 -44.40 -18.00
C LYS A 392 12.76 -45.75 -18.33
N LYS A 393 13.35 -46.84 -17.85
CA LYS A 393 12.79 -48.16 -18.03
C LYS A 393 11.41 -48.29 -17.36
N LEU A 394 11.27 -47.82 -16.11
CA LEU A 394 10.02 -47.87 -15.38
C LEU A 394 8.89 -47.13 -16.10
N LEU A 395 9.17 -45.91 -16.61
CA LEU A 395 8.19 -45.12 -17.35
C LEU A 395 7.80 -45.83 -18.66
N SER A 396 8.78 -46.45 -19.32
CA SER A 396 8.54 -47.20 -20.55
C SER A 396 7.69 -48.45 -20.31
N ASP A 397 7.94 -49.19 -19.21
CA ASP A 397 7.21 -50.38 -18.86
C ASP A 397 5.71 -50.11 -18.54
N TYR A 398 5.43 -48.93 -18.04
CA TYR A 398 4.08 -48.42 -17.80
C TYR A 398 3.47 -47.62 -18.93
N GLY A 399 4.22 -47.40 -20.03
CA GLY A 399 3.74 -46.65 -21.18
C GLY A 399 3.43 -45.15 -20.91
N VAL A 400 4.09 -44.55 -19.91
CA VAL A 400 3.86 -43.17 -19.49
C VAL A 400 5.09 -42.31 -19.68
N GLY A 401 4.87 -40.99 -19.92
CA GLY A 401 5.96 -40.06 -20.18
C GLY A 401 6.43 -39.26 -18.96
N THR A 402 5.70 -39.27 -17.83
CA THR A 402 6.01 -38.47 -16.66
C THR A 402 5.87 -39.27 -15.38
N LEU A 403 6.59 -38.83 -14.34
CA LEU A 403 6.51 -39.41 -12.99
C LEU A 403 5.11 -39.26 -12.38
N GLU A 404 4.40 -38.19 -12.72
CA GLU A 404 3.04 -37.96 -12.23
C GLU A 404 2.05 -38.97 -12.83
N LEU A 405 2.13 -39.21 -14.14
CA LEU A 405 1.32 -40.24 -14.80
C LEU A 405 1.68 -41.64 -14.30
N TYR A 406 2.96 -41.91 -14.04
CA TYR A 406 3.37 -43.17 -13.42
C TYR A 406 2.73 -43.38 -12.04
N ARG A 407 2.74 -42.36 -11.17
CA ARG A 407 2.11 -42.43 -9.85
C ARG A 407 0.60 -42.65 -9.90
N GLN A 408 -0.06 -42.15 -10.95
CA GLN A 408 -1.48 -42.43 -11.18
C GLN A 408 -1.73 -43.86 -11.67
N ALA A 409 -0.86 -44.36 -12.57
CA ALA A 409 -1.00 -45.68 -13.18
C ALA A 409 -0.58 -46.83 -12.27
N SER A 410 0.44 -46.65 -11.42
CA SER A 410 1.05 -47.70 -10.60
C SER A 410 0.26 -48.06 -9.32
N GLY A 411 -0.79 -47.33 -9.00
CA GLY A 411 -1.65 -47.61 -7.85
C GLY A 411 -0.92 -47.68 -6.50
N GLN A 412 0.33 -47.22 -6.38
CA GLN A 412 1.21 -47.20 -5.18
C GLN A 412 2.18 -48.36 -4.99
N GLU A 413 2.28 -49.36 -5.89
CA GLU A 413 3.11 -50.52 -5.65
C GLU A 413 4.63 -50.24 -5.63
N GLU A 414 5.12 -49.19 -6.31
CA GLU A 414 6.51 -48.71 -6.18
C GLU A 414 6.58 -47.19 -6.07
N PRO A 415 7.04 -46.61 -4.96
CA PRO A 415 7.20 -45.17 -4.84
C PRO A 415 8.37 -44.68 -5.69
N ALA A 416 8.06 -43.96 -6.78
CA ALA A 416 9.08 -43.22 -7.47
C ALA A 416 9.27 -41.87 -6.77
N ILE A 417 10.38 -41.77 -6.03
CA ILE A 417 10.73 -40.59 -5.22
C ILE A 417 11.21 -39.47 -6.14
N ALA A 418 10.71 -38.28 -5.97
CA ALA A 418 11.23 -37.10 -6.67
C ALA A 418 12.63 -36.75 -6.14
N LEU A 419 13.61 -36.66 -7.06
CA LEU A 419 14.98 -36.28 -6.72
C LEU A 419 15.18 -34.79 -6.95
N SER A 420 15.64 -34.08 -5.95
CA SER A 420 16.01 -32.68 -6.06
C SER A 420 17.45 -32.49 -5.60
N SER A 421 18.25 -31.79 -6.38
CA SER A 421 19.61 -31.40 -6.01
C SER A 421 19.69 -29.91 -5.82
N CYS A 422 20.18 -29.46 -4.66
CA CYS A 422 20.45 -28.05 -4.36
C CYS A 422 21.96 -27.82 -4.47
N TRP A 423 22.34 -26.81 -5.23
CA TRP A 423 23.74 -26.48 -5.49
C TRP A 423 24.07 -25.09 -5.00
N THR A 424 25.16 -24.95 -4.29
CA THR A 424 25.83 -23.66 -4.10
C THR A 424 27.13 -23.69 -4.92
N ALA A 425 27.28 -22.76 -5.87
CA ALA A 425 28.54 -22.58 -6.59
C ALA A 425 29.32 -21.44 -5.96
N MET A 426 30.65 -21.60 -5.86
CA MET A 426 31.53 -20.47 -5.62
C MET A 426 31.50 -19.54 -6.85
N SER A 427 31.42 -18.23 -6.61
CA SER A 427 31.89 -17.26 -7.60
C SER A 427 33.38 -17.43 -7.77
N PRO A 428 33.90 -17.37 -9.01
CA PRO A 428 35.35 -17.35 -9.23
C PRO A 428 36.01 -16.17 -8.55
#